data_201ac8edfced4ce741f2c2c91b94ece6
#
_entry.id   201ac8edfced4ce741f2c2c91b94ece6
#
_cell.length_a   1.000
_cell.length_b   1.000
_cell.length_c   1.000
_cell.angle_alpha   90.00
_cell.angle_beta   90.00
_cell.angle_gamma   90.00
#
_symmetry.space_group_name_H-M   'P 1'
#
loop_
_entity.id
_entity.type
_entity.pdbx_description
1 polymer ?
#
loop_
_entity_poly.entity_id
_entity_poly.type
_entity_poly.pdbx_seq_one_letter_code
_entity_poly.pdbx_strand_id
1 'polypeptide(L)'
;NDIKNKYGDLLFASNKSAAHIAKPLIEYMNSEFENDNRKVVVLVGHDSNAASVLSALEVKPYILENQHETTPIGSKIFFEIWKNNRTNEKKVKIEYIYQTTNQIRSGEIINLKNKPMHKILELKNCPIDKDGYCPYEKFDNIIKDIVKNN
;
A
#
# COMPACT_ATOMS: atom_id res chain seq x y z
N ASN A 1 17.23 -18.84 -6.31
CA ASN A 1 16.14 -17.83 -6.24
C ASN A 1 14.86 -18.36 -5.56
N ASP A 2 14.48 -19.63 -5.69
CA ASP A 2 13.25 -20.19 -5.11
C ASP A 2 13.22 -20.19 -3.58
N ILE A 3 14.35 -20.40 -2.90
CA ILE A 3 14.41 -20.46 -1.44
C ILE A 3 14.19 -19.06 -0.84
N LYS A 4 14.81 -18.03 -1.43
CA LYS A 4 14.66 -16.65 -0.97
C LYS A 4 13.22 -16.16 -1.15
N ASN A 5 12.61 -16.46 -2.28
CA ASN A 5 11.22 -16.11 -2.57
C ASN A 5 10.24 -16.84 -1.63
N LYS A 6 10.42 -18.17 -1.45
CA LYS A 6 9.58 -18.95 -0.52
C LYS A 6 9.70 -18.51 0.94
N TYR A 7 10.89 -18.10 1.38
CA TYR A 7 11.11 -17.61 2.73
C TYR A 7 10.50 -16.23 2.94
N GLY A 8 10.63 -15.35 1.95
CA GLY A 8 9.98 -14.04 1.94
C GLY A 8 8.46 -14.17 1.95
N ASP A 9 7.91 -15.06 1.12
CA ASP A 9 6.48 -15.34 1.05
C ASP A 9 5.93 -15.92 2.36
N LEU A 10 6.67 -16.80 3.02
CA LEU A 10 6.29 -17.38 4.32
C LEU A 10 6.27 -16.34 5.45
N LEU A 11 7.27 -15.45 5.49
CA LEU A 11 7.41 -14.48 6.59
C LEU A 11 6.56 -13.22 6.38
N PHE A 12 6.50 -12.73 5.16
CA PHE A 12 5.93 -11.40 4.89
C PHE A 12 4.66 -11.42 4.04
N ALA A 13 4.35 -12.53 3.38
CA ALA A 13 3.18 -12.66 2.50
C ALA A 13 2.12 -13.66 3.02
N SER A 14 2.37 -14.41 4.11
CA SER A 14 1.29 -15.15 4.76
C SER A 14 0.45 -14.17 5.59
N ASN A 15 -0.86 -14.11 5.39
CA ASN A 15 -1.74 -13.11 5.99
C ASN A 15 -1.59 -13.00 7.52
N LYS A 16 -1.47 -14.13 8.23
CA LYS A 16 -1.33 -14.12 9.70
C LYS A 16 0.02 -13.56 10.17
N SER A 17 1.13 -14.04 9.61
CA SER A 17 2.47 -13.56 9.97
C SER A 17 2.64 -12.10 9.56
N ALA A 18 2.17 -11.73 8.37
CA ALA A 18 2.22 -10.36 7.88
C ALA A 18 1.41 -9.40 8.76
N ALA A 19 0.22 -9.80 9.18
CA ALA A 19 -0.62 -8.98 10.06
C ALA A 19 0.08 -8.74 11.42
N HIS A 20 0.68 -9.78 12.00
CA HIS A 20 1.44 -9.63 13.25
C HIS A 20 2.66 -8.70 13.11
N ILE A 21 3.43 -8.87 12.03
CA ILE A 21 4.62 -8.04 11.75
C ILE A 21 4.22 -6.59 11.44
N ALA A 22 3.18 -6.39 10.65
CA ALA A 22 2.73 -5.07 10.21
C ALA A 22 1.92 -4.31 11.26
N LYS A 23 1.39 -4.98 12.30
CA LYS A 23 0.49 -4.37 13.28
C LYS A 23 1.00 -3.06 13.86
N PRO A 24 2.24 -2.94 14.42
CA PRO A 24 2.69 -1.67 15.00
C PRO A 24 2.73 -0.54 13.96
N LEU A 25 3.10 -0.85 12.72
CA LEU A 25 3.12 0.12 11.63
C LEU A 25 1.70 0.53 11.22
N ILE A 26 0.78 -0.44 11.13
CA ILE A 26 -0.64 -0.19 10.80
C ILE A 26 -1.33 0.61 11.91
N GLU A 27 -1.03 0.34 13.18
CA GLU A 27 -1.51 1.14 14.31
C GLU A 27 -1.07 2.61 14.19
N TYR A 28 0.20 2.83 13.90
CA TYR A 28 0.73 4.18 13.68
C TYR A 28 0.06 4.84 12.46
N MET A 29 -0.04 4.13 11.33
CA MET A 29 -0.72 4.64 10.14
C MET A 29 -2.18 5.03 10.44
N ASN A 30 -2.89 4.19 11.20
CA ASN A 30 -4.27 4.48 11.58
C ASN A 30 -4.39 5.77 12.38
N SER A 31 -3.50 6.00 13.34
CA SER A 31 -3.46 7.24 14.10
C SER A 31 -3.23 8.49 13.21
N GLU A 32 -2.46 8.33 12.14
CA GLU A 32 -2.22 9.42 11.18
C GLU A 32 -3.40 9.62 10.22
N PHE A 33 -4.14 8.58 9.85
CA PHE A 33 -5.36 8.70 9.04
C PHE A 33 -6.48 9.44 9.75
N GLU A 34 -6.50 9.39 11.07
CA GLU A 34 -7.47 10.11 11.91
C GLU A 34 -7.01 11.53 12.27
N ASN A 35 -5.75 11.89 11.98
CA ASN A 35 -5.16 13.16 12.35
C ASN A 35 -5.39 14.25 11.29
N ASP A 36 -6.42 15.05 11.46
CA ASP A 36 -6.77 16.16 10.54
C ASP A 36 -5.72 17.30 10.51
N ASN A 37 -4.77 17.34 11.46
CA ASN A 37 -3.75 18.40 11.52
C ASN A 37 -2.59 18.17 10.55
N ARG A 38 -2.39 16.94 10.07
CA ARG A 38 -1.32 16.59 9.13
C ARG A 38 -1.92 16.28 7.77
N LYS A 39 -1.47 16.99 6.74
CA LYS A 39 -1.95 16.78 5.37
C LYS A 39 -1.14 15.73 4.60
N VAL A 40 0.11 15.56 4.98
CA VAL A 40 1.03 14.57 4.39
C VAL A 40 1.90 14.00 5.48
N VAL A 41 1.98 12.68 5.53
CA VAL A 41 2.92 11.93 6.38
C VAL A 41 3.74 11.02 5.49
N VAL A 42 5.05 11.04 5.64
CA VAL A 42 5.96 10.18 4.87
C VAL A 42 6.63 9.21 5.84
N LEU A 43 6.42 7.92 5.60
CA LEU A 43 7.08 6.84 6.32
C LEU A 43 8.14 6.21 5.42
N VAL A 44 9.34 6.04 5.95
CA VAL A 44 10.45 5.41 5.23
C VAL A 44 10.72 4.05 5.85
N GLY A 45 10.74 3.01 5.02
CA GLY A 45 10.93 1.64 5.47
C GLY A 45 11.61 0.79 4.39
N HIS A 46 11.58 -0.51 4.60
CA HIS A 46 12.11 -1.53 3.69
C HIS A 46 11.00 -2.19 2.86
N ASP A 47 11.40 -2.97 1.87
CA ASP A 47 10.53 -3.83 1.06
C ASP A 47 9.66 -4.76 1.93
N SER A 48 10.24 -5.32 3.00
CA SER A 48 9.54 -6.16 3.96
C SER A 48 8.39 -5.44 4.68
N ASN A 49 8.54 -4.15 5.00
CA ASN A 49 7.47 -3.36 5.60
C ASN A 49 6.32 -3.18 4.59
N ALA A 50 6.65 -2.81 3.34
CA ALA A 50 5.67 -2.67 2.28
C ALA A 50 4.93 -4.00 2.02
N ALA A 51 5.67 -5.10 1.87
CA ALA A 51 5.10 -6.43 1.65
C ALA A 51 4.18 -6.87 2.79
N SER A 52 4.60 -6.67 4.05
CA SER A 52 3.80 -7.03 5.22
C SER A 52 2.51 -6.22 5.31
N VAL A 53 2.56 -4.91 5.07
CA VAL A 53 1.36 -4.04 5.07
C VAL A 53 0.40 -4.45 3.96
N LEU A 54 0.86 -4.63 2.73
CA LEU A 54 0.01 -5.03 1.61
C LEU A 54 -0.63 -6.41 1.83
N SER A 55 0.11 -7.36 2.40
CA SER A 55 -0.40 -8.68 2.75
C SER A 55 -1.41 -8.63 3.90
N ALA A 56 -1.12 -7.86 4.95
CA ALA A 56 -2.02 -7.69 6.10
C ALA A 56 -3.36 -7.05 5.70
N LEU A 57 -3.32 -6.10 4.76
CA LEU A 57 -4.51 -5.46 4.19
C LEU A 57 -5.26 -6.34 3.19
N GLU A 58 -4.76 -7.55 2.91
CA GLU A 58 -5.33 -8.45 1.91
C GLU A 58 -5.53 -7.80 0.53
N VAL A 59 -4.48 -7.12 0.05
CA VAL A 59 -4.48 -6.58 -1.32
C VAL A 59 -4.69 -7.71 -2.32
N LYS A 60 -5.60 -7.52 -3.28
CA LYS A 60 -5.82 -8.47 -4.38
C LYS A 60 -4.53 -8.65 -5.20
N PRO A 61 -4.32 -9.83 -5.81
CA PRO A 61 -3.16 -10.04 -6.68
C PRO A 61 -3.06 -8.93 -7.75
N TYR A 62 -1.88 -8.37 -7.91
CA TYR A 62 -1.58 -7.31 -8.88
C TYR A 62 -0.27 -7.59 -9.61
N ILE A 63 -0.13 -6.98 -10.77
CA ILE A 63 1.09 -7.01 -11.58
C ILE A 63 1.57 -5.56 -11.75
N LEU A 64 2.86 -5.36 -11.51
CA LEU A 64 3.55 -4.11 -11.81
C LEU A 64 4.12 -4.21 -13.23
N GLU A 65 3.53 -3.47 -14.16
CA GLU A 65 3.93 -3.51 -15.58
C GLU A 65 5.39 -3.08 -15.75
N ASN A 66 6.15 -3.81 -16.58
CA ASN A 66 7.57 -3.55 -16.84
C ASN A 66 8.46 -3.60 -15.58
N GLN A 67 8.02 -4.35 -14.55
CA GLN A 67 8.76 -4.54 -13.32
C GLN A 67 8.78 -6.03 -12.94
N HIS A 68 9.93 -6.53 -12.47
CA HIS A 68 10.12 -7.94 -12.10
C HIS A 68 10.00 -8.18 -10.59
N GLU A 69 10.06 -7.12 -9.80
CA GLU A 69 9.95 -7.17 -8.34
C GLU A 69 8.57 -6.71 -7.89
N THR A 70 8.04 -7.34 -6.84
CA THR A 70 6.75 -6.95 -6.23
C THR A 70 6.88 -5.71 -5.36
N THR A 71 8.08 -5.48 -4.82
CA THR A 71 8.42 -4.32 -3.98
C THR A 71 9.73 -3.68 -4.48
N PRO A 72 9.73 -3.04 -5.66
CA PRO A 72 10.94 -2.50 -6.25
C PRO A 72 11.51 -1.34 -5.43
N ILE A 73 12.83 -1.20 -5.49
CA ILE A 73 13.54 -0.10 -4.81
C ILE A 73 12.96 1.26 -5.20
N GLY A 74 12.83 2.15 -4.22
CA GLY A 74 12.31 3.50 -4.43
C GLY A 74 10.80 3.57 -4.70
N SER A 75 10.09 2.45 -4.68
CA SER A 75 8.63 2.44 -4.78
C SER A 75 7.95 3.08 -3.57
N LYS A 76 6.72 3.51 -3.77
CA LYS A 76 5.92 4.18 -2.75
C LYS A 76 4.48 3.66 -2.78
N ILE A 77 3.90 3.47 -1.61
CA ILE A 77 2.48 3.17 -1.45
C ILE A 77 1.83 4.41 -0.87
N PHE A 78 0.90 4.98 -1.61
CA PHE A 78 0.12 6.14 -1.19
C PHE A 78 -1.24 5.68 -0.70
N PHE A 79 -1.63 6.19 0.47
CA PHE A 79 -2.98 6.10 1.00
C PHE A 79 -3.57 7.50 0.95
N GLU A 80 -4.44 7.74 0.00
CA GLU A 80 -5.09 9.03 -0.20
C GLU A 80 -6.48 9.01 0.42
N ILE A 81 -6.71 9.83 1.45
CA ILE A 81 -8.02 9.97 2.08
C ILE A 81 -8.69 11.24 1.57
N TRP A 82 -9.82 11.06 0.91
CA TRP A 82 -10.64 12.14 0.39
C TRP A 82 -11.90 12.30 1.21
N LYS A 83 -12.26 13.56 1.51
CA LYS A 83 -13.47 13.92 2.22
C LYS A 83 -14.33 14.82 1.35
N ASN A 84 -15.59 14.46 1.17
CA ASN A 84 -16.56 15.33 0.54
C ASN A 84 -17.02 16.39 1.56
N ASN A 85 -16.75 17.65 1.30
CA ASN A 85 -17.06 18.75 2.23
C ASN A 85 -18.57 19.01 2.41
N ARG A 86 -19.43 18.50 1.51
CA ARG A 86 -20.90 18.66 1.60
C ARG A 86 -21.55 17.51 2.37
N THR A 87 -21.14 16.27 2.10
CA THR A 87 -21.75 15.08 2.70
C THR A 87 -20.98 14.51 3.88
N ASN A 88 -19.75 15.02 4.15
CA ASN A 88 -18.78 14.45 5.08
C ASN A 88 -18.34 13.00 4.77
N GLU A 89 -18.78 12.44 3.64
CA GLU A 89 -18.39 11.12 3.20
C GLU A 89 -16.87 11.06 2.94
N LYS A 90 -16.20 10.07 3.51
CA LYS A 90 -14.77 9.81 3.28
C LYS A 90 -14.60 8.61 2.37
N LYS A 91 -13.59 8.68 1.51
CA LYS A 91 -13.13 7.59 0.64
C LYS A 91 -11.62 7.45 0.71
N VAL A 92 -11.10 6.27 0.47
CA VAL A 92 -9.65 6.02 0.39
C VAL A 92 -9.30 5.43 -0.98
N LYS A 93 -8.18 5.89 -1.52
CA LYS A 93 -7.53 5.28 -2.69
C LYS A 93 -6.14 4.83 -2.29
N ILE A 94 -5.76 3.62 -2.68
CA ILE A 94 -4.44 3.07 -2.45
C ILE A 94 -3.74 2.99 -3.80
N GLU A 95 -2.62 3.68 -3.94
CA GLU A 95 -1.88 3.77 -5.17
C GLU A 95 -0.43 3.34 -4.97
N TYR A 96 0.05 2.44 -5.82
CA TYR A 96 1.43 2.00 -5.85
C TYR A 96 2.17 2.76 -6.95
N ILE A 97 3.19 3.53 -6.59
CA ILE A 97 4.04 4.28 -7.52
C ILE A 97 5.41 3.65 -7.55
N TYR A 98 5.90 3.33 -8.74
CA TYR A 98 7.14 2.59 -8.92
C TYR A 98 7.85 2.97 -10.23
N GLN A 99 9.13 2.68 -10.30
CA GLN A 99 9.92 2.77 -11.54
C GLN A 99 9.90 1.42 -12.26
N THR A 100 9.92 1.46 -13.58
CA THR A 100 10.15 0.25 -14.39
C THR A 100 11.58 -0.25 -14.18
N THR A 101 11.81 -1.52 -14.46
CA THR A 101 13.17 -2.10 -14.44
C THR A 101 14.14 -1.31 -15.33
N ASN A 102 13.67 -0.83 -16.49
CA ASN A 102 14.49 -0.02 -17.39
C ASN A 102 14.84 1.35 -16.80
N GLN A 103 13.88 2.06 -16.21
CA GLN A 103 14.13 3.34 -15.54
C GLN A 103 15.16 3.20 -14.41
N ILE A 104 15.09 2.13 -13.62
CA ILE A 104 16.05 1.86 -12.54
C ILE A 104 17.45 1.58 -13.13
N ARG A 105 17.54 0.74 -14.15
CA ARG A 105 18.82 0.33 -14.74
C ARG A 105 19.52 1.44 -15.52
N SER A 106 18.76 2.27 -16.22
CA SER A 106 19.31 3.42 -16.96
C SER A 106 19.71 4.59 -16.05
N GLY A 107 19.28 4.59 -14.78
CA GLY A 107 19.50 5.71 -13.86
C GLY A 107 18.80 6.99 -14.29
N GLU A 108 17.70 6.88 -15.05
CA GLU A 108 16.96 8.03 -15.53
C GLU A 108 16.34 8.83 -14.40
N ILE A 109 16.44 10.15 -14.51
CA ILE A 109 15.82 11.05 -13.54
C ILE A 109 14.31 11.04 -13.74
N ILE A 110 13.58 10.65 -12.70
CA ILE A 110 12.11 10.74 -12.68
C ILE A 110 11.70 12.21 -12.57
N ASN A 111 10.86 12.64 -13.50
CA ASN A 111 10.35 14.02 -13.58
C ASN A 111 8.99 14.05 -14.32
N LEU A 112 8.45 15.24 -14.58
CA LEU A 112 7.16 15.38 -15.25
C LEU A 112 7.10 14.82 -16.68
N LYS A 113 8.25 14.70 -17.37
CA LYS A 113 8.35 14.12 -18.72
C LYS A 113 8.62 12.61 -18.66
N ASN A 114 9.45 12.18 -17.72
CA ASN A 114 9.76 10.77 -17.45
C ASN A 114 9.12 10.38 -16.11
N LYS A 115 7.84 10.06 -16.16
CA LYS A 115 7.03 9.76 -14.96
C LYS A 115 7.26 8.33 -14.47
N PRO A 116 7.11 8.06 -13.17
CA PRO A 116 7.00 6.70 -12.67
C PRO A 116 5.69 6.06 -13.15
N MET A 117 5.62 4.74 -13.02
CA MET A 117 4.38 3.99 -13.24
C MET A 117 3.48 4.05 -12.01
N HIS A 118 2.20 3.90 -12.25
CA HIS A 118 1.14 3.93 -11.24
C HIS A 118 0.28 2.68 -11.32
N LYS A 119 -0.08 2.12 -10.18
CA LYS A 119 -1.02 1.01 -10.06
C LYS A 119 -1.98 1.26 -8.91
N ILE A 120 -3.28 1.33 -9.19
CA ILE A 120 -4.31 1.36 -8.15
C ILE A 120 -4.42 -0.05 -7.57
N LEU A 121 -4.38 -0.15 -6.24
CA LEU A 121 -4.52 -1.38 -5.50
C LEU A 121 -5.94 -1.52 -4.95
N GLU A 122 -6.46 -2.74 -5.02
CA GLU A 122 -7.78 -3.08 -4.47
C GLU A 122 -7.62 -4.09 -3.34
N LEU A 123 -8.33 -3.89 -2.24
CA LEU A 123 -8.40 -4.83 -1.14
C LEU A 123 -9.53 -5.85 -1.39
N LYS A 124 -9.38 -7.10 -0.94
CA LYS A 124 -10.42 -8.12 -1.08
C LYS A 124 -11.75 -7.68 -0.50
N ASN A 125 -11.71 -7.05 0.68
CA ASN A 125 -12.90 -6.68 1.45
C ASN A 125 -13.31 -5.21 1.27
N CYS A 126 -12.65 -4.46 0.36
CA CYS A 126 -12.99 -3.09 0.03
C CYS A 126 -12.96 -2.86 -1.48
N PRO A 127 -14.02 -3.24 -2.21
CA PRO A 127 -14.08 -3.03 -3.65
C PRO A 127 -14.04 -1.54 -3.99
N ILE A 128 -13.31 -1.21 -5.04
CA ILE A 128 -13.13 0.16 -5.52
C ILE A 128 -14.20 0.54 -6.54
N ASP A 129 -14.54 1.83 -6.58
CA ASP A 129 -15.38 2.41 -7.62
C ASP A 129 -14.57 2.64 -8.93
N LYS A 130 -15.23 3.18 -9.96
CA LYS A 130 -14.61 3.48 -11.27
C LYS A 130 -13.42 4.45 -11.19
N ASP A 131 -13.33 5.25 -10.14
CA ASP A 131 -12.27 6.24 -9.91
C ASP A 131 -11.17 5.69 -8.97
N GLY A 132 -11.28 4.42 -8.56
CA GLY A 132 -10.30 3.70 -7.74
C GLY A 132 -10.46 3.93 -6.23
N TYR A 133 -11.59 4.42 -5.76
CA TYR A 133 -11.86 4.68 -4.36
C TYR A 133 -12.69 3.59 -3.71
N CYS A 134 -12.30 3.23 -2.50
CA CYS A 134 -13.03 2.38 -1.58
C CYS A 134 -13.70 3.26 -0.49
N PRO A 135 -14.91 2.93 0.03
CA PRO A 135 -15.50 3.62 1.17
C PRO A 135 -14.58 3.55 2.38
N TYR A 136 -14.29 4.71 3.00
CA TYR A 136 -13.37 4.79 4.14
C TYR A 136 -13.81 3.94 5.33
N GLU A 137 -15.11 3.84 5.61
CA GLU A 137 -15.64 3.00 6.69
C GLU A 137 -15.24 1.53 6.53
N LYS A 138 -15.28 0.98 5.30
CA LYS A 138 -14.83 -0.39 5.04
C LYS A 138 -13.34 -0.56 5.25
N PHE A 139 -12.55 0.40 4.79
CA PHE A 139 -11.10 0.42 5.00
C PHE A 139 -10.75 0.51 6.50
N ASP A 140 -11.38 1.40 7.24
CA ASP A 140 -11.20 1.59 8.67
C ASP A 140 -11.53 0.32 9.46
N ASN A 141 -12.60 -0.39 9.10
CA ASN A 141 -12.95 -1.68 9.70
C ASN A 141 -11.84 -2.72 9.46
N ILE A 142 -11.26 -2.80 8.26
CA ILE A 142 -10.14 -3.70 7.97
C ILE A 142 -8.94 -3.36 8.86
N ILE A 143 -8.58 -2.08 8.97
CA ILE A 143 -7.50 -1.62 9.85
C ILE A 143 -7.75 -2.03 11.30
N LYS A 144 -8.94 -1.74 11.83
CA LYS A 144 -9.33 -2.06 13.21
C LYS A 144 -9.32 -3.56 13.49
N ASP A 145 -9.73 -4.37 12.54
CA ASP A 145 -9.69 -5.82 12.66
C ASP A 145 -8.25 -6.36 12.73
N ILE A 146 -7.33 -5.80 11.94
CA ILE A 146 -5.91 -6.17 12.01
C ILE A 146 -5.32 -5.80 13.38
N VAL A 147 -5.61 -4.59 13.86
CA VAL A 147 -5.09 -4.09 15.14
C VAL A 147 -5.65 -4.89 16.33
N LYS A 148 -6.92 -5.29 16.28
CA LYS A 148 -7.60 -5.99 17.39
C LYS A 148 -7.24 -7.47 17.47
N ASN A 149 -7.09 -8.16 16.34
CA ASN A 149 -7.04 -9.62 16.26
C ASN A 149 -5.62 -10.20 16.13
N ASN A 150 -4.58 -9.38 16.11
CA ASN A 150 -3.17 -9.77 16.01
C ASN A 150 -2.34 -9.05 17.14
#